data_20028b62430650ae782cd80ba19b70a8
#
_entry.id   20028b62430650ae782cd80ba19b70a8
#
_cell.length_a   1.000
_cell.length_b   1.000
_cell.length_c   1.000
_cell.angle_alpha   90.00
_cell.angle_beta   90.00
_cell.angle_gamma   90.00
#
_symmetry.space_group_name_H-M   'P 1'
#
loop_
_entity.id
_entity.type
_entity.pdbx_description
1 polymer ?
#
loop_
_entity_poly.entity_id
_entity_poly.type
_entity_poly.pdbx_seq_one_letter_code
_entity_poly.pdbx_strand_id
1 'polypeptide(L)'
;MKFDQEAPKQQVISILSGTETIRLYRDFLHDANNADLMILKNTKDALDAHYSAYHSAVSLSNAFMLAGTGSDQFLRENLDWLAKASNWSKFTATAALGVLHRGSLTEGLDILRPYLPPENNAPSSSVYSEGGSLFALGLIHTNHGEPILELLTKTLRTNTAEVVQHGAALGLGAAG
;
A
#
# COMPACT_ATOMS: atom_id res chain seq x y z
N MET A 1 -39.23 -2.16 25.95
CA MET A 1 -38.10 -2.49 25.10
C MET A 1 -37.92 -1.33 24.13
N LYS A 2 -36.94 -0.43 24.33
CA LYS A 2 -36.61 0.58 23.33
C LYS A 2 -35.81 -0.13 22.24
N PHE A 3 -36.34 -0.26 21.05
CA PHE A 3 -35.59 -0.68 19.89
C PHE A 3 -34.51 0.39 19.65
N ASP A 4 -33.26 -0.02 19.71
CA ASP A 4 -32.14 0.83 19.35
C ASP A 4 -32.21 1.08 17.83
N GLN A 5 -32.70 2.25 17.42
CA GLN A 5 -32.86 2.64 16.02
C GLN A 5 -31.52 3.08 15.39
N GLU A 6 -30.46 3.22 16.17
CA GLU A 6 -29.13 3.65 15.68
C GLU A 6 -28.38 2.51 14.98
N ALA A 7 -28.46 1.29 15.49
CA ALA A 7 -27.75 0.14 14.91
C ALA A 7 -28.14 -0.14 13.44
N PRO A 8 -29.43 -0.21 13.06
CA PRO A 8 -29.81 -0.40 11.67
C PRO A 8 -29.42 0.78 10.76
N LYS A 9 -29.39 2.02 11.28
CA LYS A 9 -28.94 3.18 10.51
C LYS A 9 -27.44 3.13 10.18
N GLN A 10 -26.59 2.77 11.14
CA GLN A 10 -25.16 2.61 10.92
C GLN A 10 -24.86 1.47 9.93
N GLN A 11 -25.60 0.37 10.01
CA GLN A 11 -25.46 -0.73 9.07
C GLN A 11 -25.83 -0.32 7.63
N VAL A 12 -26.90 0.45 7.45
CA VAL A 12 -27.27 1.00 6.13
C VAL A 12 -26.19 1.94 5.61
N ILE A 13 -25.62 2.81 6.46
CA ILE A 13 -24.54 3.73 6.08
C ILE A 13 -23.30 2.94 5.62
N SER A 14 -22.89 1.89 6.35
CA SER A 14 -21.72 1.10 5.98
C SER A 14 -21.91 0.33 4.66
N ILE A 15 -23.14 -0.11 4.37
CA ILE A 15 -23.48 -0.74 3.08
C ILE A 15 -23.43 0.30 1.95
N LEU A 16 -24.07 1.45 2.14
CA LEU A 16 -24.14 2.50 1.12
C LEU A 16 -22.78 3.16 0.85
N SER A 17 -21.92 3.25 1.85
CA SER A 17 -20.53 3.71 1.68
C SER A 17 -19.61 2.74 0.95
N GLY A 18 -20.05 1.50 0.73
CA GLY A 18 -19.24 0.44 0.13
C GLY A 18 -18.26 -0.26 1.07
N THR A 19 -18.15 0.17 2.33
CA THR A 19 -17.18 -0.37 3.31
C THR A 19 -17.40 -1.87 3.55
N GLU A 20 -18.67 -2.31 3.70
CA GLU A 20 -18.99 -3.73 3.84
C GLU A 20 -18.63 -4.54 2.59
N THR A 21 -18.88 -3.99 1.41
CA THR A 21 -18.53 -4.63 0.14
C THR A 21 -17.01 -4.83 0.04
N ILE A 22 -16.23 -3.81 0.40
CA ILE A 22 -14.76 -3.90 0.41
C ILE A 22 -14.29 -4.99 1.39
N ARG A 23 -14.87 -5.03 2.61
CA ARG A 23 -14.53 -6.04 3.61
C ARG A 23 -14.79 -7.45 3.07
N LEU A 24 -15.96 -7.71 2.50
CA LEU A 24 -16.31 -9.01 1.92
C LEU A 24 -15.38 -9.42 0.77
N TYR A 25 -15.00 -8.47 -0.10
CA TYR A 25 -14.03 -8.75 -1.17
C TYR A 25 -12.65 -9.08 -0.62
N ARG A 26 -12.20 -8.39 0.40
CA ARG A 26 -10.90 -8.67 1.05
C ARG A 26 -10.90 -10.04 1.71
N ASP A 27 -11.95 -10.37 2.46
CA ASP A 27 -12.11 -11.67 3.10
C ASP A 27 -12.09 -12.78 2.04
N PHE A 28 -12.83 -12.61 0.94
CA PHE A 28 -12.82 -13.54 -0.18
C PHE A 28 -11.44 -13.69 -0.83
N LEU A 29 -10.74 -12.58 -1.10
CA LEU A 29 -9.41 -12.61 -1.71
C LEU A 29 -8.39 -13.28 -0.78
N HIS A 30 -8.49 -13.07 0.52
CA HIS A 30 -7.64 -13.70 1.52
C HIS A 30 -7.87 -15.22 1.56
N ASP A 31 -9.11 -15.64 1.69
CA ASP A 31 -9.48 -17.04 1.91
C ASP A 31 -9.38 -17.88 0.62
N ALA A 32 -9.64 -17.29 -0.55
CA ALA A 32 -9.59 -17.95 -1.84
C ALA A 32 -8.23 -17.85 -2.55
N ASN A 33 -7.23 -17.18 -1.95
CA ASN A 33 -5.92 -17.05 -2.56
C ASN A 33 -5.17 -18.39 -2.52
N ASN A 34 -4.78 -18.87 -3.69
CA ASN A 34 -3.99 -20.09 -3.86
C ASN A 34 -2.61 -19.79 -4.49
N ALA A 35 -2.07 -18.57 -4.29
CA ALA A 35 -0.77 -18.19 -4.82
C ALA A 35 0.34 -19.04 -4.16
N ASP A 36 1.16 -19.67 -4.99
CA ASP A 36 2.32 -20.42 -4.51
C ASP A 36 3.53 -19.49 -4.32
N LEU A 37 3.81 -19.12 -3.07
CA LEU A 37 4.95 -18.28 -2.71
C LEU A 37 6.30 -18.93 -3.00
N MET A 38 6.36 -20.26 -3.19
CA MET A 38 7.59 -20.94 -3.60
C MET A 38 8.04 -20.52 -5.01
N ILE A 39 7.09 -20.17 -5.89
CA ILE A 39 7.40 -19.62 -7.22
C ILE A 39 8.16 -18.31 -7.07
N LEU A 40 7.67 -17.39 -6.24
CA LEU A 40 8.34 -16.11 -5.97
C LEU A 40 9.70 -16.30 -5.33
N LYS A 41 9.81 -17.21 -4.36
CA LYS A 41 11.07 -17.51 -3.67
C LYS A 41 12.12 -18.05 -4.65
N ASN A 42 11.76 -19.05 -5.42
CA ASN A 42 12.66 -19.65 -6.41
C ASN A 42 13.07 -18.62 -7.48
N THR A 43 12.14 -17.80 -7.95
CA THR A 43 12.42 -16.71 -8.90
C THR A 43 13.40 -15.70 -8.31
N LYS A 44 13.14 -15.24 -7.09
CA LYS A 44 14.02 -14.31 -6.36
C LYS A 44 15.44 -14.89 -6.19
N ASP A 45 15.54 -16.17 -5.81
CA ASP A 45 16.82 -16.83 -5.55
C ASP A 45 17.62 -17.08 -6.85
N ALA A 46 16.94 -17.20 -7.99
CA ALA A 46 17.57 -17.32 -9.31
C ALA A 46 18.02 -15.99 -9.92
N LEU A 47 17.57 -14.85 -9.39
CA LEU A 47 17.86 -13.52 -9.91
C LEU A 47 18.93 -12.81 -9.07
N ASP A 48 19.81 -12.05 -9.74
CA ASP A 48 20.81 -11.22 -9.05
C ASP A 48 20.14 -10.02 -8.36
N ALA A 49 20.25 -9.99 -7.05
CA ALA A 49 19.66 -8.96 -6.20
C ALA A 49 20.25 -7.54 -6.40
N HIS A 50 21.35 -7.39 -7.15
CA HIS A 50 21.94 -6.07 -7.45
C HIS A 50 21.26 -5.36 -8.63
N TYR A 51 20.45 -6.05 -9.42
CA TYR A 51 19.73 -5.44 -10.53
C TYR A 51 18.37 -4.89 -10.07
N SER A 52 18.22 -3.57 -10.11
CA SER A 52 16.98 -2.87 -9.70
C SER A 52 15.74 -3.33 -10.46
N ALA A 53 15.89 -3.69 -11.75
CA ALA A 53 14.80 -4.24 -12.55
C ALA A 53 14.26 -5.56 -11.99
N TYR A 54 15.13 -6.45 -11.53
CA TYR A 54 14.72 -7.72 -10.92
C TYR A 54 14.03 -7.51 -9.57
N HIS A 55 14.53 -6.55 -8.77
CA HIS A 55 13.86 -6.13 -7.55
C HIS A 55 12.43 -5.65 -7.81
N SER A 56 12.27 -4.75 -8.78
CA SER A 56 10.97 -4.22 -9.15
C SER A 56 10.04 -5.33 -9.68
N ALA A 57 10.55 -6.22 -10.54
CA ALA A 57 9.76 -7.31 -11.10
C ALA A 57 9.24 -8.27 -10.02
N VAL A 58 10.10 -8.72 -9.11
CA VAL A 58 9.72 -9.63 -8.01
C VAL A 58 8.74 -8.95 -7.04
N SER A 59 8.99 -7.67 -6.69
CA SER A 59 8.10 -6.91 -5.82
C SER A 59 6.71 -6.73 -6.42
N LEU A 60 6.62 -6.41 -7.71
CA LEU A 60 5.36 -6.29 -8.44
C LEU A 60 4.66 -7.64 -8.60
N SER A 61 5.41 -8.71 -8.90
CA SER A 61 4.83 -10.05 -8.99
C SER A 61 4.20 -10.48 -7.65
N ASN A 62 4.91 -10.26 -6.53
CA ASN A 62 4.35 -10.49 -5.20
C ASN A 62 3.06 -9.68 -4.97
N ALA A 63 3.09 -8.39 -5.31
CA ALA A 63 1.94 -7.52 -5.12
C ALA A 63 0.71 -7.97 -5.92
N PHE A 64 0.90 -8.36 -7.18
CA PHE A 64 -0.21 -8.83 -8.02
C PHE A 64 -0.72 -10.22 -7.64
N MET A 65 0.18 -11.14 -7.26
CA MET A 65 -0.23 -12.48 -6.79
C MET A 65 -1.06 -12.43 -5.51
N LEU A 66 -0.81 -11.44 -4.66
CA LEU A 66 -1.44 -11.29 -3.34
C LEU A 66 -2.28 -10.00 -3.23
N ALA A 67 -2.74 -9.44 -4.37
CA ALA A 67 -3.48 -8.18 -4.39
C ALA A 67 -4.73 -8.22 -3.50
N GLY A 68 -4.86 -7.26 -2.60
CA GLY A 68 -6.00 -7.12 -1.69
C GLY A 68 -6.10 -8.15 -0.57
N THR A 69 -5.18 -9.12 -0.49
CA THR A 69 -5.18 -10.16 0.57
C THR A 69 -4.68 -9.64 1.91
N GLY A 70 -3.92 -8.56 1.93
CA GLY A 70 -3.21 -8.07 3.11
C GLY A 70 -2.01 -8.94 3.53
N SER A 71 -1.65 -9.97 2.76
CA SER A 71 -0.54 -10.87 3.10
C SER A 71 0.81 -10.28 2.71
N ASP A 72 1.62 -9.93 3.69
CA ASP A 72 2.99 -9.45 3.54
C ASP A 72 4.05 -10.51 3.90
N GLN A 73 3.65 -11.77 3.96
CA GLN A 73 4.51 -12.90 4.38
C GLN A 73 5.81 -12.96 3.58
N PHE A 74 5.72 -12.91 2.23
CA PHE A 74 6.92 -12.95 1.38
C PHE A 74 7.90 -11.81 1.70
N LEU A 75 7.39 -10.61 1.95
CA LEU A 75 8.22 -9.44 2.27
C LEU A 75 8.92 -9.61 3.62
N ARG A 76 8.20 -10.06 4.64
CA ARG A 76 8.77 -10.32 5.98
C ARG A 76 9.83 -11.42 5.98
N GLU A 77 9.66 -12.46 5.17
CA GLU A 77 10.62 -13.56 5.05
C GLU A 77 11.87 -13.19 4.24
N ASN A 78 11.87 -12.05 3.52
CA ASN A 78 12.94 -11.66 2.61
C ASN A 78 13.46 -10.23 2.86
N LEU A 79 13.53 -9.78 4.11
CA LEU A 79 13.96 -8.43 4.49
C LEU A 79 15.38 -8.10 4.01
N ASP A 80 16.32 -9.03 4.10
CA ASP A 80 17.71 -8.84 3.63
C ASP A 80 17.78 -8.61 2.12
N TRP A 81 16.92 -9.25 1.36
CA TRP A 81 16.81 -9.04 -0.07
C TRP A 81 16.17 -7.67 -0.36
N LEU A 82 15.09 -7.31 0.35
CA LEU A 82 14.44 -6.01 0.22
C LEU A 82 15.36 -4.85 0.57
N ALA A 83 16.23 -5.03 1.56
CA ALA A 83 17.21 -4.00 1.97
C ALA A 83 18.20 -3.63 0.85
N LYS A 84 18.43 -4.51 -0.13
CA LYS A 84 19.27 -4.25 -1.30
C LYS A 84 18.59 -3.37 -2.35
N ALA A 85 17.28 -3.17 -2.26
CA ALA A 85 16.56 -2.25 -3.16
C ALA A 85 17.14 -0.83 -3.04
N SER A 86 17.29 -0.15 -4.18
CA SER A 86 17.82 1.20 -4.25
C SER A 86 16.99 2.08 -5.17
N ASN A 87 16.96 3.37 -4.91
CA ASN A 87 16.30 4.35 -5.76
C ASN A 87 14.85 3.92 -6.15
N TRP A 88 14.54 3.87 -7.43
CA TRP A 88 13.20 3.52 -7.93
C TRP A 88 12.73 2.11 -7.58
N SER A 89 13.64 1.14 -7.40
CA SER A 89 13.22 -0.19 -6.92
C SER A 89 12.72 -0.14 -5.48
N LYS A 90 13.26 0.77 -4.65
CA LYS A 90 12.76 1.03 -3.30
C LYS A 90 11.38 1.71 -3.33
N PHE A 91 11.19 2.67 -4.24
CA PHE A 91 9.88 3.28 -4.50
C PHE A 91 8.85 2.20 -4.87
N THR A 92 9.18 1.34 -5.85
CA THR A 92 8.30 0.26 -6.33
C THR A 92 7.97 -0.73 -5.22
N ALA A 93 8.95 -1.15 -4.42
CA ALA A 93 8.75 -2.08 -3.32
C ALA A 93 7.81 -1.52 -2.24
N THR A 94 7.94 -0.22 -1.92
CA THR A 94 7.05 0.45 -0.96
C THR A 94 5.66 0.67 -1.55
N ALA A 95 5.56 1.08 -2.82
CA ALA A 95 4.29 1.24 -3.52
C ALA A 95 3.51 -0.10 -3.64
N ALA A 96 4.23 -1.21 -3.79
CA ALA A 96 3.66 -2.56 -3.85
C ALA A 96 2.84 -2.93 -2.60
N LEU A 97 3.17 -2.36 -1.43
CA LEU A 97 2.37 -2.52 -0.20
C LEU A 97 0.94 -2.00 -0.40
N GLY A 98 0.76 -0.95 -1.21
CA GLY A 98 -0.56 -0.41 -1.52
C GLY A 98 -1.45 -1.39 -2.27
N VAL A 99 -0.88 -2.21 -3.15
CA VAL A 99 -1.62 -3.26 -3.87
C VAL A 99 -1.98 -4.43 -2.95
N LEU A 100 -1.05 -4.86 -2.09
CA LEU A 100 -1.27 -5.92 -1.10
C LEU A 100 -2.41 -5.56 -0.14
N HIS A 101 -2.39 -4.33 0.34
CA HIS A 101 -3.32 -3.82 1.36
C HIS A 101 -4.48 -3.01 0.77
N ARG A 102 -4.77 -3.16 -0.52
CA ARG A 102 -5.88 -2.45 -1.16
C ARG A 102 -7.19 -2.69 -0.41
N GLY A 103 -7.86 -1.59 -0.06
CA GLY A 103 -9.11 -1.63 0.70
C GLY A 103 -8.95 -1.73 2.23
N SER A 104 -7.72 -1.71 2.77
CA SER A 104 -7.46 -1.59 4.22
C SER A 104 -7.64 -0.15 4.69
N LEU A 105 -8.85 0.40 4.53
CA LEU A 105 -9.11 1.84 4.69
C LEU A 105 -8.81 2.36 6.11
N THR A 106 -9.01 1.55 7.14
CA THR A 106 -8.77 1.91 8.55
C THR A 106 -7.32 1.72 8.98
N GLU A 107 -6.63 0.75 8.40
CA GLU A 107 -5.28 0.33 8.81
C GLU A 107 -4.18 0.89 7.90
N GLY A 108 -4.55 1.38 6.72
CA GLY A 108 -3.61 1.75 5.67
C GLY A 108 -2.56 2.77 6.09
N LEU A 109 -2.96 3.78 6.87
CA LEU A 109 -2.05 4.80 7.40
C LEU A 109 -1.05 4.20 8.40
N ASP A 110 -1.49 3.30 9.28
CA ASP A 110 -0.62 2.67 10.28
C ASP A 110 0.39 1.72 9.64
N ILE A 111 -0.02 0.98 8.61
CA ILE A 111 0.85 0.09 7.81
C ILE A 111 1.98 0.90 7.15
N LEU A 112 1.65 2.07 6.60
CA LEU A 112 2.60 2.88 5.85
C LEU A 112 3.36 3.90 6.70
N ARG A 113 2.97 4.13 7.95
CA ARG A 113 3.56 5.12 8.86
C ARG A 113 5.10 5.10 8.91
N PRO A 114 5.78 3.93 8.94
CA PRO A 114 7.24 3.89 8.95
C PRO A 114 7.91 4.43 7.68
N TYR A 115 7.16 4.54 6.59
CA TYR A 115 7.65 4.94 5.27
C TYR A 115 7.17 6.32 4.84
N LEU A 116 6.21 6.92 5.53
CA LEU A 116 5.68 8.25 5.21
C LEU A 116 6.73 9.34 5.47
N PRO A 117 6.66 10.46 4.74
CA PRO A 117 7.51 11.62 5.01
C PRO A 117 7.37 12.07 6.46
N PRO A 118 8.47 12.36 7.17
CA PRO A 118 8.41 12.80 8.55
C PRO A 118 7.78 14.21 8.65
N GLU A 119 6.93 14.41 9.66
CA GLU A 119 6.21 15.70 9.84
C GLU A 119 7.14 16.89 10.15
N ASN A 120 8.32 16.66 10.72
CA ASN A 120 9.18 17.71 11.29
C ASN A 120 10.57 17.84 10.60
N ASN A 121 10.67 17.62 9.30
CA ASN A 121 11.95 17.64 8.57
C ASN A 121 13.05 16.77 9.23
N ALA A 122 12.66 15.74 9.98
CA ALA A 122 13.59 14.77 10.52
C ALA A 122 14.32 14.07 9.37
N PRO A 123 15.56 13.61 9.57
CA PRO A 123 16.27 12.90 8.50
C PRO A 123 15.50 11.68 8.08
N SER A 124 15.11 11.68 6.82
CA SER A 124 14.39 10.59 6.15
C SER A 124 15.31 9.41 5.88
N SER A 125 14.77 8.21 5.97
CA SER A 125 15.50 7.00 5.58
C SER A 125 15.69 6.90 4.06
N SER A 126 14.73 7.39 3.28
CA SER A 126 14.79 7.39 1.81
C SER A 126 13.61 8.14 1.19
N VAL A 127 13.88 9.18 0.40
CA VAL A 127 12.88 9.91 -0.39
C VAL A 127 12.10 8.98 -1.36
N TYR A 128 12.73 7.90 -1.81
CA TYR A 128 12.05 6.91 -2.67
C TYR A 128 11.03 6.09 -1.90
N SER A 129 11.31 5.70 -0.66
CA SER A 129 10.32 5.03 0.19
C SER A 129 9.17 5.95 0.55
N GLU A 130 9.46 7.24 0.82
CA GLU A 130 8.43 8.24 1.09
C GLU A 130 7.50 8.44 -0.12
N GLY A 131 8.06 8.63 -1.32
CA GLY A 131 7.27 8.73 -2.53
C GLY A 131 6.44 7.47 -2.79
N GLY A 132 7.06 6.29 -2.62
CA GLY A 132 6.38 5.00 -2.76
C GLY A 132 5.24 4.81 -1.77
N SER A 133 5.39 5.25 -0.52
CA SER A 133 4.35 5.15 0.51
C SER A 133 3.15 6.05 0.24
N LEU A 134 3.36 7.25 -0.30
CA LEU A 134 2.26 8.14 -0.69
C LEU A 134 1.47 7.56 -1.88
N PHE A 135 2.15 6.96 -2.83
CA PHE A 135 1.48 6.22 -3.90
C PHE A 135 0.73 4.99 -3.36
N ALA A 136 1.36 4.21 -2.46
CA ALA A 136 0.72 3.08 -1.80
C ALA A 136 -0.55 3.50 -1.06
N LEU A 137 -0.52 4.64 -0.37
CA LEU A 137 -1.68 5.17 0.34
C LEU A 137 -2.85 5.45 -0.61
N GLY A 138 -2.58 6.04 -1.78
CA GLY A 138 -3.59 6.21 -2.83
C GLY A 138 -4.16 4.88 -3.35
N LEU A 139 -3.31 3.86 -3.54
CA LEU A 139 -3.74 2.53 -3.97
C LEU A 139 -4.61 1.82 -2.94
N ILE A 140 -4.30 1.96 -1.63
CA ILE A 140 -5.11 1.42 -0.53
C ILE A 140 -6.51 2.03 -0.56
N HIS A 141 -6.59 3.35 -0.77
CA HIS A 141 -7.81 4.14 -0.72
C HIS A 141 -8.46 4.34 -2.10
N THR A 142 -8.20 3.49 -3.08
CA THR A 142 -8.79 3.60 -4.42
C THR A 142 -10.31 3.75 -4.34
N ASN A 143 -10.87 4.81 -4.95
CA ASN A 143 -12.28 5.24 -4.90
C ASN A 143 -12.80 5.63 -3.49
N HIS A 144 -11.92 5.78 -2.50
CA HIS A 144 -12.24 6.16 -1.12
C HIS A 144 -11.18 7.14 -0.59
N GLY A 145 -10.74 8.07 -1.44
CA GLY A 145 -9.60 8.95 -1.18
C GLY A 145 -9.86 10.07 -0.17
N GLU A 146 -11.12 10.41 0.14
CA GLU A 146 -11.46 11.56 0.98
C GLU A 146 -10.60 11.68 2.26
N PRO A 147 -10.37 10.61 3.06
CA PRO A 147 -9.59 10.71 4.29
C PRO A 147 -8.12 11.08 4.10
N ILE A 148 -7.57 10.85 2.90
CA ILE A 148 -6.13 11.04 2.61
C ILE A 148 -5.83 12.21 1.68
N LEU A 149 -6.85 12.84 1.09
CA LEU A 149 -6.68 13.94 0.12
C LEU A 149 -5.91 15.12 0.69
N GLU A 150 -6.18 15.49 1.94
CA GLU A 150 -5.51 16.62 2.60
C GLU A 150 -4.01 16.31 2.78
N LEU A 151 -3.66 15.12 3.26
CA LEU A 151 -2.29 14.68 3.45
C LEU A 151 -1.52 14.69 2.12
N LEU A 152 -2.07 14.07 1.08
CA LEU A 152 -1.42 13.98 -0.23
C LEU A 152 -1.28 15.36 -0.88
N THR A 153 -2.32 16.20 -0.82
CA THR A 153 -2.29 17.55 -1.39
C THR A 153 -1.30 18.45 -0.65
N LYS A 154 -1.28 18.39 0.69
CA LYS A 154 -0.32 19.12 1.51
C LYS A 154 1.10 18.70 1.14
N THR A 155 1.39 17.40 1.11
CA THR A 155 2.72 16.88 0.78
C THR A 155 3.15 17.28 -0.63
N LEU A 156 2.25 17.18 -1.62
CA LEU A 156 2.55 17.60 -3.01
C LEU A 156 2.96 19.09 -3.09
N ARG A 157 2.35 19.96 -2.28
CA ARG A 157 2.60 21.41 -2.32
C ARG A 157 3.79 21.85 -1.50
N THR A 158 4.09 21.15 -0.39
CA THR A 158 5.08 21.63 0.59
C THR A 158 6.41 20.87 0.55
N ASN A 159 6.42 19.64 0.06
CA ASN A 159 7.65 18.87 -0.03
C ASN A 159 8.51 19.34 -1.21
N THR A 160 9.83 19.41 -1.02
CA THR A 160 10.78 19.88 -2.03
C THR A 160 11.42 18.75 -2.84
N ALA A 161 11.28 17.50 -2.40
CA ALA A 161 11.84 16.35 -3.10
C ALA A 161 10.89 15.92 -4.25
N GLU A 162 11.37 15.98 -5.49
CA GLU A 162 10.60 15.63 -6.68
C GLU A 162 10.00 14.21 -6.63
N VAL A 163 10.75 13.25 -6.08
CA VAL A 163 10.30 11.86 -5.94
C VAL A 163 9.10 11.75 -4.99
N VAL A 164 9.10 12.54 -3.91
CA VAL A 164 8.00 12.58 -2.95
C VAL A 164 6.77 13.24 -3.57
N GLN A 165 6.96 14.36 -4.28
CA GLN A 165 5.89 15.00 -5.05
C GLN A 165 5.30 14.08 -6.10
N HIS A 166 6.16 13.32 -6.81
CA HIS A 166 5.73 12.33 -7.80
C HIS A 166 4.83 11.26 -7.15
N GLY A 167 5.25 10.71 -6.01
CA GLY A 167 4.46 9.74 -5.25
C GLY A 167 3.11 10.29 -4.78
N ALA A 168 3.09 11.53 -4.27
CA ALA A 168 1.87 12.20 -3.86
C ALA A 168 0.90 12.44 -5.03
N ALA A 169 1.42 12.86 -6.20
CA ALA A 169 0.62 13.05 -7.40
C ALA A 169 0.01 11.73 -7.91
N LEU A 170 0.80 10.65 -7.96
CA LEU A 170 0.31 9.32 -8.31
C LEU A 170 -0.75 8.83 -7.29
N GLY A 171 -0.50 9.07 -5.99
CA GLY A 171 -1.43 8.73 -4.92
C GLY A 171 -2.78 9.44 -5.07
N LEU A 172 -2.76 10.74 -5.37
CA LEU A 172 -3.99 11.51 -5.65
C LEU A 172 -4.76 10.95 -6.85
N GLY A 173 -4.06 10.61 -7.94
CA GLY A 173 -4.69 10.02 -9.11
C GLY A 173 -5.25 8.62 -8.89
N ALA A 174 -4.67 7.83 -7.97
CA ALA A 174 -5.14 6.50 -7.63
C ALA A 174 -6.31 6.52 -6.64
N ALA A 175 -6.37 7.52 -5.76
CA ALA A 175 -7.40 7.65 -4.73
C ALA A 175 -8.76 8.09 -5.29
N GLY A 176 -8.76 8.73 -6.44
CA GLY A 176 -9.98 9.04 -7.17
C GLY A 176 -10.49 10.21 -7.42
#